data_91835be783b035ecf731a1b6b80fa8c6
#
_entry.id   91835be783b035ecf731a1b6b80fa8c6
#
_cell.length_a   1.000
_cell.length_b   1.000
_cell.length_c   1.000
_cell.angle_alpha   90.00
_cell.angle_beta   90.00
_cell.angle_gamma   90.00
#
_symmetry.space_group_name_H-M   'P 1'
#
loop_
_entity.id
_entity.type
_entity.pdbx_description
1 polymer ?
#
loop_
_entity_poly.entity_id
_entity_poly.type
_entity_poly.pdbx_seq_one_letter_code
_entity_poly.pdbx_strand_id
1 'polypeptide(L)'
;MALALLAACQSGGLGTSDGRTAPGVDSRAEGEDGLIVGHRLMEAGEYELALKAYMRAAGEVGVNSDVLSAIGSANLRLGRLGQAEQILRQALKEDPTFVPALNNLGVVLMEQGKPAEARVIFQQAYALDSGQSDSIRENLRLAIAQSSPSVYDGPQEEPNFSLVRRGQGQFVLLSQL
;
A
#
# COMPACT_ATOMS: atom_id res chain seq x y z
N MET A 1 -15.69 -34.78 66.13
CA MET A 1 -15.83 -35.56 64.91
C MET A 1 -16.55 -34.68 63.91
N ALA A 2 -15.85 -34.08 63.00
CA ALA A 2 -16.40 -33.27 61.91
C ALA A 2 -15.90 -33.91 60.61
N LEU A 3 -16.80 -34.50 59.84
CA LEU A 3 -16.54 -35.07 58.52
C LEU A 3 -16.66 -33.96 57.49
N ALA A 4 -15.57 -33.60 56.84
CA ALA A 4 -15.57 -32.71 55.72
C ALA A 4 -15.85 -33.52 54.44
N LEU A 5 -16.97 -33.27 53.82
CA LEU A 5 -17.33 -33.80 52.49
C LEU A 5 -16.67 -32.87 51.43
N LEU A 6 -15.62 -33.36 50.80
CA LEU A 6 -15.05 -32.79 49.59
C LEU A 6 -15.93 -33.20 48.39
N ALA A 7 -16.76 -32.28 47.95
CA ALA A 7 -17.48 -32.45 46.70
C ALA A 7 -16.48 -32.25 45.55
N ALA A 8 -16.14 -33.33 44.86
CA ALA A 8 -15.39 -33.31 43.63
C ALA A 8 -16.26 -32.67 42.54
N CYS A 9 -15.82 -31.50 42.03
CA CYS A 9 -16.33 -30.96 40.77
C CYS A 9 -15.94 -31.92 39.64
N GLN A 10 -16.82 -32.85 39.31
CA GLN A 10 -16.72 -33.52 38.02
C GLN A 10 -17.04 -32.48 36.95
N SER A 11 -16.01 -32.01 36.25
CA SER A 11 -16.15 -31.29 35.00
C SER A 11 -16.80 -32.27 33.99
N GLY A 12 -18.12 -32.24 33.94
CA GLY A 12 -18.88 -32.90 32.88
C GLY A 12 -18.48 -32.22 31.58
N GLY A 13 -17.59 -32.86 30.85
CA GLY A 13 -17.34 -32.48 29.45
C GLY A 13 -18.70 -32.48 28.76
N LEU A 14 -19.01 -31.42 28.03
CA LEU A 14 -20.13 -31.36 27.10
C LEU A 14 -19.90 -32.41 26.02
N GLY A 15 -20.15 -33.66 26.34
CA GLY A 15 -20.27 -34.72 25.38
C GLY A 15 -21.51 -34.44 24.53
N THR A 16 -21.32 -33.87 23.37
CA THR A 16 -22.35 -33.82 22.34
C THR A 16 -22.57 -35.24 21.86
N SER A 17 -23.61 -35.88 22.38
CA SER A 17 -24.03 -37.24 22.01
C SER A 17 -24.64 -37.31 20.59
N ASP A 18 -24.65 -36.22 19.85
CA ASP A 18 -25.11 -36.16 18.47
C ASP A 18 -23.91 -36.02 17.56
N GLY A 19 -23.31 -37.08 17.09
CA GLY A 19 -22.31 -37.25 16.02
C GLY A 19 -21.90 -36.10 15.11
N ARG A 20 -22.11 -34.86 15.54
CA ARG A 20 -21.69 -33.63 14.90
C ARG A 20 -20.38 -33.13 15.51
N THR A 21 -19.36 -33.94 15.45
CA THR A 21 -18.00 -33.42 15.57
C THR A 21 -17.80 -32.51 14.38
N ALA A 22 -17.33 -31.26 14.62
CA ALA A 22 -16.87 -30.42 13.53
C ALA A 22 -15.94 -31.24 12.65
N PRO A 23 -16.07 -31.19 11.31
CA PRO A 23 -15.18 -31.90 10.42
C PRO A 23 -13.75 -31.66 10.87
N GLY A 24 -12.99 -32.71 11.13
CA GLY A 24 -11.58 -32.59 11.45
C GLY A 24 -10.89 -31.88 10.28
N VAL A 25 -9.88 -31.09 10.58
CA VAL A 25 -9.05 -30.49 9.54
C VAL A 25 -8.43 -31.62 8.74
N ASP A 26 -8.81 -31.76 7.47
CA ASP A 26 -8.15 -32.70 6.57
C ASP A 26 -6.73 -32.18 6.29
N SER A 27 -5.75 -32.80 6.94
CA SER A 27 -4.33 -32.45 6.76
C SER A 27 -3.80 -32.74 5.36
N ARG A 28 -4.60 -33.37 4.49
CA ARG A 28 -4.30 -33.64 3.09
C ARG A 28 -5.05 -32.74 2.13
N ALA A 29 -6.02 -31.95 2.62
CA ALA A 29 -6.64 -30.92 1.80
C ALA A 29 -5.58 -29.87 1.46
N GLU A 30 -5.35 -29.66 0.17
CA GLU A 30 -4.56 -28.51 -0.28
C GLU A 30 -5.21 -27.25 0.29
N GLY A 31 -4.46 -26.52 1.13
CA GLY A 31 -4.92 -25.26 1.68
C GLY A 31 -5.18 -24.26 0.56
N GLU A 32 -6.13 -23.35 0.77
CA GLU A 32 -6.29 -22.23 -0.18
C GLU A 32 -4.98 -21.47 -0.32
N ASP A 33 -4.65 -21.07 -1.57
CA ASP A 33 -3.44 -20.32 -1.90
C ASP A 33 -3.24 -19.14 -0.94
N GLY A 34 -2.08 -19.11 -0.30
CA GLY A 34 -1.75 -18.10 0.70
C GLY A 34 -1.79 -16.66 0.15
N LEU A 35 -1.56 -16.45 -1.15
CA LEU A 35 -1.72 -15.13 -1.79
C LEU A 35 -3.19 -14.73 -1.86
N ILE A 36 -4.08 -15.63 -2.25
CA ILE A 36 -5.52 -15.37 -2.33
C ILE A 36 -6.07 -15.05 -0.94
N VAL A 37 -5.72 -15.88 0.06
CA VAL A 37 -6.11 -15.63 1.46
C VAL A 37 -5.57 -14.27 1.95
N GLY A 38 -4.31 -13.98 1.65
CA GLY A 38 -3.68 -12.71 2.02
C GLY A 38 -4.39 -11.50 1.40
N HIS A 39 -4.76 -11.55 0.12
CA HIS A 39 -5.49 -10.46 -0.54
C HIS A 39 -6.86 -10.20 0.09
N ARG A 40 -7.63 -11.25 0.39
CA ARG A 40 -8.91 -11.11 1.10
C ARG A 40 -8.75 -10.49 2.48
N LEU A 41 -7.69 -10.87 3.20
CA LEU A 41 -7.37 -10.28 4.50
C LEU A 41 -6.93 -8.81 4.39
N MET A 42 -6.20 -8.44 3.34
CA MET A 42 -5.87 -7.04 3.03
C MET A 42 -7.13 -6.20 2.79
N GLU A 43 -8.07 -6.71 2.01
CA GLU A 43 -9.37 -6.06 1.76
C GLU A 43 -10.20 -5.91 3.04
N ALA A 44 -10.14 -6.90 3.93
CA ALA A 44 -10.79 -6.85 5.24
C ALA A 44 -10.09 -5.94 6.27
N GLY A 45 -8.91 -5.37 5.94
CA GLY A 45 -8.11 -4.57 6.85
C GLY A 45 -7.28 -5.37 7.87
N GLU A 46 -7.28 -6.69 7.74
CA GLU A 46 -6.58 -7.62 8.63
C GLU A 46 -5.10 -7.80 8.22
N TYR A 47 -4.34 -6.70 8.25
CA TYR A 47 -3.01 -6.61 7.66
C TYR A 47 -1.97 -7.55 8.28
N GLU A 48 -2.03 -7.78 9.60
CA GLU A 48 -1.14 -8.74 10.28
C GLU A 48 -1.43 -10.19 9.87
N LEU A 49 -2.69 -10.52 9.68
CA LEU A 49 -3.10 -11.85 9.20
C LEU A 49 -2.75 -12.02 7.72
N ALA A 50 -2.94 -10.96 6.91
CA ALA A 50 -2.52 -10.94 5.52
C ALA A 50 -1.01 -11.19 5.38
N LEU A 51 -0.19 -10.51 6.20
CA LEU A 51 1.25 -10.70 6.21
C LEU A 51 1.62 -12.16 6.51
N LYS A 52 0.97 -12.79 7.49
CA LYS A 52 1.19 -14.21 7.81
C LYS A 52 0.80 -15.14 6.65
N ALA A 53 -0.31 -14.83 5.96
CA ALA A 53 -0.75 -15.60 4.80
C ALA A 53 0.27 -15.48 3.64
N TYR A 54 0.78 -14.29 3.37
CA TYR A 54 1.80 -14.07 2.35
C TYR A 54 3.14 -14.74 2.68
N MET A 55 3.54 -14.74 3.96
CA MET A 55 4.74 -15.47 4.40
C MET A 55 4.59 -16.98 4.25
N ARG A 56 3.38 -17.52 4.44
CA ARG A 56 3.09 -18.91 4.15
C ARG A 56 3.19 -19.19 2.65
N ALA A 57 2.60 -18.34 1.81
CA ALA A 57 2.74 -18.43 0.35
C ALA A 57 4.20 -18.43 -0.09
N ALA A 58 5.05 -17.59 0.52
CA ALA A 58 6.49 -17.58 0.26
C ALA A 58 7.16 -18.96 0.52
N GLY A 59 6.69 -19.69 1.53
CA GLY A 59 7.16 -21.04 1.83
C GLY A 59 6.65 -22.12 0.87
N GLU A 60 5.46 -21.92 0.31
CA GLU A 60 4.79 -22.89 -0.57
C GLU A 60 5.22 -22.72 -2.05
N VAL A 61 5.15 -21.48 -2.58
CA VAL A 61 5.42 -21.18 -3.99
C VAL A 61 6.79 -20.54 -4.24
N GLY A 62 7.55 -20.31 -3.18
CA GLY A 62 8.83 -19.62 -3.24
C GLY A 62 8.71 -18.10 -3.18
N VAL A 63 9.87 -17.45 -3.10
CA VAL A 63 9.99 -15.99 -3.06
C VAL A 63 10.13 -15.48 -4.49
N ASN A 64 9.10 -14.77 -4.96
CA ASN A 64 9.07 -14.12 -6.27
C ASN A 64 8.55 -12.68 -6.14
N SER A 65 8.54 -11.92 -7.24
CA SER A 65 8.12 -10.51 -7.26
C SER A 65 6.70 -10.30 -6.73
N ASP A 66 5.78 -11.23 -7.03
CA ASP A 66 4.38 -11.14 -6.61
C ASP A 66 4.26 -11.29 -5.09
N VAL A 67 4.86 -12.36 -4.53
CA VAL A 67 4.89 -12.61 -3.09
C VAL A 67 5.58 -11.46 -2.34
N LEU A 68 6.74 -10.99 -2.84
CA LEU A 68 7.46 -9.87 -2.22
C LEU A 68 6.64 -8.58 -2.27
N SER A 69 5.98 -8.28 -3.39
CA SER A 69 5.11 -7.12 -3.51
C SER A 69 3.92 -7.18 -2.54
N ALA A 70 3.31 -8.36 -2.39
CA ALA A 70 2.23 -8.58 -1.43
C ALA A 70 2.70 -8.37 0.02
N ILE A 71 3.86 -8.92 0.41
CA ILE A 71 4.46 -8.70 1.73
C ILE A 71 4.79 -7.22 1.94
N GLY A 72 5.37 -6.56 0.94
CA GLY A 72 5.66 -5.13 0.96
C GLY A 72 4.41 -4.27 1.17
N SER A 73 3.33 -4.60 0.47
CA SER A 73 2.01 -3.96 0.61
C SER A 73 1.44 -4.10 2.02
N ALA A 74 1.51 -5.30 2.61
CA ALA A 74 1.06 -5.51 3.99
C ALA A 74 1.89 -4.68 5.00
N ASN A 75 3.22 -4.64 4.84
CA ASN A 75 4.07 -3.80 5.69
C ASN A 75 3.77 -2.29 5.52
N LEU A 76 3.48 -1.82 4.31
CA LEU A 76 3.04 -0.44 4.07
C LEU A 76 1.77 -0.13 4.87
N ARG A 77 0.76 -1.00 4.78
CA ARG A 77 -0.51 -0.82 5.52
C ARG A 77 -0.34 -0.89 7.04
N LEU A 78 0.68 -1.58 7.53
CA LEU A 78 1.07 -1.64 8.93
C LEU A 78 1.93 -0.44 9.38
N GLY A 79 2.24 0.51 8.49
CA GLY A 79 3.11 1.65 8.78
C GLY A 79 4.59 1.29 8.92
N ARG A 80 5.00 0.08 8.55
CA ARG A 80 6.39 -0.41 8.63
C ARG A 80 7.16 0.01 7.39
N LEU A 81 7.28 1.33 7.17
CA LEU A 81 7.73 1.91 5.91
C LEU A 81 9.15 1.46 5.49
N GLY A 82 10.09 1.35 6.44
CA GLY A 82 11.45 0.89 6.14
C GLY A 82 11.51 -0.56 5.68
N GLN A 83 10.70 -1.45 6.28
CA GLN A 83 10.59 -2.85 5.87
C GLN A 83 9.89 -2.97 4.53
N ALA A 84 8.81 -2.21 4.31
CA ALA A 84 8.10 -2.16 3.05
C ALA A 84 9.03 -1.75 1.90
N GLU A 85 9.81 -0.67 2.07
CA GLU A 85 10.78 -0.20 1.08
C GLU A 85 11.79 -1.29 0.73
N GLN A 86 12.40 -1.91 1.74
CA GLN A 86 13.42 -2.94 1.53
C GLN A 86 12.87 -4.12 0.73
N ILE A 87 11.68 -4.62 1.09
CA ILE A 87 11.05 -5.77 0.46
C ILE A 87 10.60 -5.44 -0.97
N LEU A 88 10.02 -4.25 -1.19
CA LEU A 88 9.60 -3.82 -2.53
C LEU A 88 10.80 -3.61 -3.46
N ARG A 89 11.91 -3.07 -2.96
CA ARG A 89 13.16 -3.00 -3.73
C ARG A 89 13.72 -4.38 -4.05
N GLN A 90 13.52 -5.37 -3.18
CA GLN A 90 13.88 -6.76 -3.48
C GLN A 90 12.96 -7.33 -4.58
N ALA A 91 11.65 -7.09 -4.52
CA ALA A 91 10.74 -7.48 -5.60
C ALA A 91 11.18 -6.93 -6.96
N LEU A 92 11.63 -5.67 -7.00
CA LEU A 92 12.10 -5.02 -8.22
C LEU A 92 13.50 -5.46 -8.68
N LYS A 93 14.28 -6.15 -7.82
CA LYS A 93 15.50 -6.84 -8.26
C LYS A 93 15.18 -8.14 -8.99
N GLU A 94 14.12 -8.85 -8.55
CA GLU A 94 13.64 -10.06 -9.23
C GLU A 94 12.94 -9.72 -10.56
N ASP A 95 12.08 -8.70 -10.56
CA ASP A 95 11.41 -8.19 -11.76
C ASP A 95 11.36 -6.66 -11.74
N PRO A 96 12.27 -5.97 -12.46
CA PRO A 96 12.30 -4.51 -12.53
C PRO A 96 11.07 -3.88 -13.18
N THR A 97 10.25 -4.67 -13.86
CA THR A 97 9.05 -4.21 -14.58
C THR A 97 7.75 -4.51 -13.84
N PHE A 98 7.83 -5.06 -12.63
CA PHE A 98 6.66 -5.44 -11.86
C PHE A 98 5.89 -4.21 -11.35
N VAL A 99 4.88 -3.81 -12.11
CA VAL A 99 4.10 -2.58 -11.87
C VAL A 99 3.52 -2.49 -10.46
N PRO A 100 2.96 -3.56 -9.85
CA PRO A 100 2.47 -3.48 -8.46
C PRO A 100 3.55 -3.10 -7.45
N ALA A 101 4.77 -3.64 -7.58
CA ALA A 101 5.87 -3.29 -6.67
C ALA A 101 6.34 -1.85 -6.88
N LEU A 102 6.41 -1.36 -8.13
CA LEU A 102 6.73 0.02 -8.43
C LEU A 102 5.71 0.98 -7.81
N ASN A 103 4.41 0.73 -8.01
CA ASN A 103 3.38 1.57 -7.43
C ASN A 103 3.47 1.59 -5.89
N ASN A 104 3.58 0.42 -5.25
CA ASN A 104 3.66 0.34 -3.80
C ASN A 104 4.95 0.99 -3.25
N LEU A 105 6.08 0.87 -3.94
CA LEU A 105 7.31 1.56 -3.56
C LEU A 105 7.15 3.08 -3.66
N GLY A 106 6.52 3.56 -4.72
CA GLY A 106 6.21 4.99 -4.87
C GLY A 106 5.36 5.51 -3.70
N VAL A 107 4.34 4.76 -3.28
CA VAL A 107 3.52 5.12 -2.12
C VAL A 107 4.34 5.13 -0.83
N VAL A 108 5.19 4.12 -0.59
CA VAL A 108 6.09 4.09 0.58
C VAL A 108 7.00 5.33 0.61
N LEU A 109 7.56 5.72 -0.53
CA LEU A 109 8.42 6.89 -0.63
C LEU A 109 7.66 8.20 -0.36
N MET A 110 6.40 8.31 -0.81
CA MET A 110 5.54 9.44 -0.46
C MET A 110 5.30 9.53 1.04
N GLU A 111 4.96 8.41 1.68
CA GLU A 111 4.76 8.33 3.14
C GLU A 111 6.04 8.65 3.94
N GLN A 112 7.20 8.41 3.36
CA GLN A 112 8.50 8.77 3.94
C GLN A 112 8.90 10.23 3.70
N GLY A 113 8.09 11.03 2.99
CA GLY A 113 8.42 12.42 2.64
C GLY A 113 9.48 12.54 1.54
N LYS A 114 9.59 11.55 0.65
CA LYS A 114 10.54 11.53 -0.48
C LYS A 114 9.81 11.68 -1.83
N PRO A 115 9.04 12.77 -2.06
CA PRO A 115 8.19 12.88 -3.26
C PRO A 115 8.97 12.94 -4.57
N ALA A 116 10.19 13.47 -4.56
CA ALA A 116 11.02 13.53 -5.77
C ALA A 116 11.45 12.12 -6.25
N GLU A 117 11.78 11.23 -5.31
CA GLU A 117 12.10 9.84 -5.63
C GLU A 117 10.83 9.07 -6.04
N ALA A 118 9.74 9.25 -5.29
CA ALA A 118 8.44 8.66 -5.60
C ALA A 118 7.97 9.01 -7.02
N ARG A 119 8.16 10.26 -7.45
CA ARG A 119 7.83 10.70 -8.81
C ARG A 119 8.52 9.85 -9.88
N VAL A 120 9.81 9.59 -9.71
CA VAL A 120 10.57 8.78 -10.68
C VAL A 120 10.02 7.35 -10.74
N ILE A 121 9.73 6.76 -9.59
CA ILE A 121 9.18 5.40 -9.50
C ILE A 121 7.77 5.34 -10.11
N PHE A 122 6.91 6.32 -9.83
CA PHE A 122 5.57 6.37 -10.44
C PHE A 122 5.62 6.65 -11.95
N GLN A 123 6.57 7.43 -12.44
CA GLN A 123 6.77 7.61 -13.88
C GLN A 123 7.10 6.29 -14.57
N GLN A 124 7.96 5.48 -13.96
CA GLN A 124 8.27 4.14 -14.46
C GLN A 124 7.04 3.22 -14.44
N ALA A 125 6.30 3.20 -13.32
CA ALA A 125 5.06 2.42 -13.21
C ALA A 125 4.04 2.84 -14.28
N TYR A 126 3.83 4.14 -14.46
CA TYR A 126 2.90 4.69 -15.44
C TYR A 126 3.27 4.31 -16.88
N ALA A 127 4.56 4.39 -17.21
CA ALA A 127 5.05 4.02 -18.55
C ALA A 127 4.82 2.53 -18.85
N LEU A 128 5.10 1.65 -17.88
CA LEU A 128 4.91 0.20 -18.02
C LEU A 128 3.42 -0.20 -18.06
N ASP A 129 2.58 0.48 -17.31
CA ASP A 129 1.14 0.28 -17.28
C ASP A 129 0.41 0.92 -18.48
N SER A 130 1.14 1.64 -19.34
CA SER A 130 0.56 2.42 -20.46
C SER A 130 -0.53 3.39 -20.01
N GLY A 131 -0.47 3.86 -18.77
CA GLY A 131 -1.42 4.81 -18.18
C GLY A 131 -2.83 4.27 -17.95
N GLN A 132 -3.00 2.95 -17.90
CA GLN A 132 -4.32 2.33 -17.75
C GLN A 132 -4.87 2.46 -16.32
N SER A 133 -4.00 2.43 -15.31
CA SER A 133 -4.40 2.50 -13.90
C SER A 133 -4.62 3.94 -13.43
N ASP A 134 -5.85 4.25 -13.04
CA ASP A 134 -6.18 5.55 -12.45
C ASP A 134 -5.38 5.84 -11.17
N SER A 135 -5.16 4.82 -10.35
CA SER A 135 -4.40 4.94 -9.10
C SER A 135 -2.94 5.35 -9.34
N ILE A 136 -2.28 4.75 -10.33
CA ILE A 136 -0.89 5.10 -10.69
C ILE A 136 -0.83 6.54 -11.21
N ARG A 137 -1.77 6.91 -12.07
CA ARG A 137 -1.85 8.27 -12.62
C ARG A 137 -2.04 9.32 -11.50
N GLU A 138 -2.93 9.06 -10.56
CA GLU A 138 -3.19 9.98 -9.45
C GLU A 138 -2.02 10.08 -8.48
N ASN A 139 -1.38 8.95 -8.15
CA ASN A 139 -0.17 8.91 -7.34
C ASN A 139 0.97 9.71 -8.00
N LEU A 140 1.14 9.57 -9.33
CA LEU A 140 2.13 10.34 -10.08
C LEU A 140 1.83 11.85 -10.02
N ARG A 141 0.57 12.25 -10.20
CA ARG A 141 0.16 13.67 -10.09
C ARG A 141 0.49 14.25 -8.72
N LEU A 142 0.17 13.50 -7.66
CA LEU A 142 0.46 13.91 -6.29
C LEU A 142 1.97 14.05 -6.06
N ALA A 143 2.76 13.06 -6.52
CA ALA A 143 4.22 13.11 -6.40
C ALA A 143 4.83 14.29 -7.17
N ILE A 144 4.33 14.63 -8.36
CA ILE A 144 4.73 15.81 -9.12
C ILE A 144 4.43 17.08 -8.33
N ALA A 145 3.20 17.23 -7.82
CA ALA A 145 2.78 18.40 -7.07
C ALA A 145 3.64 18.64 -5.83
N GLN A 146 3.99 17.56 -5.10
CA GLN A 146 4.80 17.66 -3.88
C GLN A 146 6.31 17.75 -4.14
N SER A 147 6.79 17.29 -5.30
CA SER A 147 8.21 17.32 -5.66
C SER A 147 8.64 18.58 -6.39
N SER A 148 7.68 19.34 -6.93
CA SER A 148 7.99 20.62 -7.58
C SER A 148 8.26 21.65 -6.51
N PRO A 149 9.41 22.37 -6.52
CA PRO A 149 9.58 23.56 -5.70
C PRO A 149 8.41 24.48 -6.01
N SER A 150 7.75 25.03 -4.99
CA SER A 150 6.78 26.09 -5.24
C SER A 150 7.55 27.26 -5.86
N VAL A 151 7.39 27.46 -7.15
CA VAL A 151 8.06 28.50 -7.94
C VAL A 151 7.63 29.91 -7.46
N TYR A 152 6.78 29.96 -6.42
CA TYR A 152 6.15 31.19 -5.94
C TYR A 152 6.37 31.51 -4.45
N ASP A 153 7.47 31.07 -3.83
CA ASP A 153 7.88 31.54 -2.50
C ASP A 153 8.80 32.78 -2.56
N GLY A 154 8.83 33.47 -3.66
CA GLY A 154 9.36 34.83 -3.72
C GLY A 154 8.27 35.85 -3.31
N PRO A 155 8.62 37.00 -2.71
CA PRO A 155 7.66 38.08 -2.56
C PRO A 155 7.07 38.34 -3.96
N GLN A 156 5.74 38.16 -4.07
CA GLN A 156 5.02 38.55 -5.28
C GLN A 156 5.16 40.08 -5.39
N GLU A 157 6.21 40.52 -6.05
CA GLU A 157 6.15 41.81 -6.69
C GLU A 157 5.05 41.71 -7.74
N GLU A 158 3.85 42.15 -7.36
CA GLU A 158 2.78 42.30 -8.33
C GLU A 158 3.35 43.17 -9.44
N PRO A 159 3.53 42.67 -10.67
CA PRO A 159 3.98 43.49 -11.73
C PRO A 159 2.89 44.55 -11.94
N ASN A 160 3.16 45.79 -11.56
CA ASN A 160 2.27 46.92 -11.75
C ASN A 160 2.14 47.20 -13.25
N PHE A 161 1.36 46.35 -13.92
CA PHE A 161 0.94 46.58 -15.28
C PHE A 161 -0.41 47.27 -15.27
N SER A 162 -0.52 48.43 -15.82
CA SER A 162 -1.81 49.07 -16.11
C SER A 162 -2.18 48.89 -17.56
N LEU A 163 -3.35 48.30 -17.80
CA LEU A 163 -3.90 48.17 -19.15
C LEU A 163 -4.60 49.51 -19.51
N VAL A 164 -3.97 50.31 -20.37
CA VAL A 164 -4.52 51.60 -20.79
C VAL A 164 -5.14 51.48 -22.18
N ARG A 165 -6.41 51.86 -22.31
CA ARG A 165 -7.11 51.91 -23.60
C ARG A 165 -6.67 53.16 -24.34
N ARG A 166 -5.99 53.00 -25.46
CA ARG A 166 -5.77 54.06 -26.45
C ARG A 166 -6.83 53.90 -27.55
N GLY A 167 -7.51 54.99 -27.90
CA GLY A 167 -8.67 55.05 -28.79
C GLY A 167 -8.74 54.01 -29.89
N GLN A 168 -9.94 53.76 -30.43
CA GLN A 168 -10.23 52.74 -31.43
C GLN A 168 -10.01 51.26 -31.03
N GLY A 169 -10.17 50.94 -29.72
CA GLY A 169 -10.15 49.53 -29.27
C GLY A 169 -8.74 48.95 -29.07
N GLN A 170 -7.67 49.76 -29.16
CA GLN A 170 -6.31 49.31 -28.85
C GLN A 170 -6.01 49.44 -27.35
N PHE A 171 -5.44 48.38 -26.77
CA PHE A 171 -4.98 48.36 -25.39
C PHE A 171 -3.45 48.30 -25.37
N VAL A 172 -2.81 49.07 -24.51
CA VAL A 172 -1.36 49.09 -24.30
C VAL A 172 -1.10 48.74 -22.84
N LEU A 173 -0.19 47.80 -22.62
CA LEU A 173 0.33 47.46 -21.31
C LEU A 173 1.44 48.44 -20.95
N LEU A 174 1.25 49.21 -19.89
CA LEU A 174 2.28 50.08 -19.35
C LEU A 174 2.85 49.46 -18.07
N SER A 175 4.17 49.23 -18.06
CA SER A 175 4.91 48.92 -16.83
C SER A 175 5.24 50.25 -16.14
N GLN A 176 4.90 50.38 -14.88
CA GLN A 176 5.46 51.48 -14.07
C GLN A 176 6.91 51.12 -13.72
N LEU A 177 7.83 51.93 -14.17
CA LEU A 177 9.25 51.89 -13.78
C LEU A 177 9.40 52.47 -12.38
#